data_9f2c14d32c4dab42b8ea6a67d1af6fcc
#
_entry.id   9f2c14d32c4dab42b8ea6a67d1af6fcc
#
_cell.length_a   1.000
_cell.length_b   1.000
_cell.length_c   1.000
_cell.angle_alpha   90.00
_cell.angle_beta   90.00
_cell.angle_gamma   90.00
#
_symmetry.space_group_name_H-M   'P 1'
#
loop_
_entity.id
_entity.type
_entity.pdbx_description
1 polymer ?
#
loop_
_entity_poly.entity_id
_entity_poly.type
_entity_poly.pdbx_seq_one_letter_code
_entity_poly.pdbx_strand_id
1 'polypeptide(L)'
;IGRMDDAAIAWFAMLERNSENKAWIQAYLDVVATNETRLMHLLDLKCKFPKSTMIRRMILHVAQNADFKEHAREYIEYALVKNVPSLFLDLKSLYSQPGKKDMIEEIVEECRIRWDPQTGDEGDGPPSSYLYAMYYLAHHYSYTGQTSRALLYIDSIIQHTPSMPELHMTRARVLKRAGAYEAAADAMEDARLLDGQDRYLNTKAAKYLLRINKVEEAAKKLKLFTRPDLEDPVVDLVQMQAVEHIVEHAEAHVRRGEYAMALKRIHDIHKTCLLYTSPSPR
;
A
#
# COMPACT_ATOMS: atom_id res chain seq x y z
N ILE A 1 -30.06 -19.50 24.21
CA ILE A 1 -29.33 -19.26 25.47
C ILE A 1 -28.77 -20.66 25.86
N GLY A 2 -27.45 -20.81 26.02
CA GLY A 2 -26.81 -22.06 26.46
C GLY A 2 -25.81 -22.67 25.48
N ARG A 3 -25.49 -22.04 24.36
CA ARG A 3 -24.49 -22.54 23.39
C ARG A 3 -23.32 -21.59 23.16
N MET A 4 -23.10 -20.65 24.10
CA MET A 4 -21.97 -19.70 23.96
C MET A 4 -20.64 -20.43 24.14
N ASP A 5 -20.56 -21.36 25.11
CA ASP A 5 -19.34 -22.16 25.32
C ASP A 5 -19.04 -23.08 24.13
N ASP A 6 -20.06 -23.72 23.57
CA ASP A 6 -19.91 -24.55 22.37
C ASP A 6 -19.43 -23.69 21.17
N ALA A 7 -19.98 -22.49 21.04
CA ALA A 7 -19.57 -21.56 19.99
C ALA A 7 -18.11 -21.09 20.18
N ALA A 8 -17.71 -20.78 21.42
CA ALA A 8 -16.34 -20.41 21.75
C ALA A 8 -15.34 -21.54 21.39
N ILE A 9 -15.67 -22.78 21.76
CA ILE A 9 -14.86 -23.97 21.43
C ILE A 9 -14.76 -24.15 19.91
N ALA A 10 -15.87 -24.02 19.19
CA ALA A 10 -15.89 -24.18 17.74
C ALA A 10 -15.05 -23.09 17.03
N TRP A 11 -15.20 -21.83 17.44
CA TRP A 11 -14.40 -20.74 16.87
C TRP A 11 -12.91 -20.89 17.20
N PHE A 12 -12.58 -21.30 18.42
CA PHE A 12 -11.20 -21.57 18.81
C PHE A 12 -10.56 -22.67 17.96
N ALA A 13 -11.27 -23.77 17.72
CA ALA A 13 -10.81 -24.84 16.81
C ALA A 13 -10.60 -24.35 15.36
N MET A 14 -11.37 -23.34 14.90
CA MET A 14 -11.12 -22.70 13.61
C MET A 14 -9.83 -21.84 13.65
N LEU A 15 -9.56 -21.14 14.76
CA LEU A 15 -8.33 -20.37 14.92
C LEU A 15 -7.07 -21.24 14.96
N GLU A 16 -7.14 -22.45 15.51
CA GLU A 16 -6.05 -23.43 15.44
C GLU A 16 -5.69 -23.82 14.01
N ARG A 17 -6.68 -23.83 13.09
CA ARG A 17 -6.45 -24.09 11.67
C ARG A 17 -5.88 -22.88 10.93
N ASN A 18 -6.36 -21.67 11.24
CA ASN A 18 -5.89 -20.43 10.62
C ASN A 18 -6.07 -19.24 11.55
N SER A 19 -5.02 -18.94 12.30
CA SER A 19 -4.96 -17.79 13.22
C SER A 19 -4.83 -16.41 12.53
N GLU A 20 -4.67 -16.38 11.19
CA GLU A 20 -4.63 -15.12 10.41
C GLU A 20 -6.01 -14.69 9.90
N ASN A 21 -7.06 -15.49 10.10
CA ASN A 21 -8.40 -15.13 9.65
C ASN A 21 -9.06 -14.13 10.60
N LYS A 22 -9.09 -12.84 10.18
CA LYS A 22 -9.68 -11.77 10.96
C LYS A 22 -11.13 -12.02 11.37
N ALA A 23 -11.95 -12.57 10.47
CA ALA A 23 -13.37 -12.81 10.76
C ALA A 23 -13.56 -13.87 11.86
N TRP A 24 -12.72 -14.89 11.89
CA TRP A 24 -12.79 -15.93 12.93
C TRP A 24 -12.30 -15.41 14.28
N ILE A 25 -11.23 -14.62 14.30
CA ILE A 25 -10.77 -13.95 15.53
C ILE A 25 -11.89 -13.05 16.07
N GLN A 26 -12.51 -12.26 15.20
CA GLN A 26 -13.60 -11.36 15.57
C GLN A 26 -14.78 -12.15 16.15
N ALA A 27 -15.23 -13.22 15.46
CA ALA A 27 -16.35 -14.05 15.90
C ALA A 27 -16.06 -14.75 17.26
N TYR A 28 -14.83 -15.22 17.46
CA TYR A 28 -14.41 -15.75 18.76
C TYR A 28 -14.52 -14.69 19.86
N LEU A 29 -13.97 -13.49 19.64
CA LEU A 29 -14.01 -12.40 20.59
C LEU A 29 -15.44 -11.92 20.89
N ASP A 30 -16.32 -11.94 19.92
CA ASP A 30 -17.73 -11.53 20.09
C ASP A 30 -18.51 -12.51 21.00
N VAL A 31 -18.01 -13.75 21.12
CA VAL A 31 -18.58 -14.76 22.02
C VAL A 31 -17.99 -14.68 23.44
N VAL A 32 -16.65 -14.47 23.55
CA VAL A 32 -15.95 -14.62 24.83
C VAL A 32 -15.61 -13.31 25.54
N ALA A 33 -15.63 -12.19 24.83
CA ALA A 33 -15.12 -10.91 25.33
C ALA A 33 -16.18 -9.81 25.37
N THR A 34 -16.12 -9.01 26.42
CA THR A 34 -16.76 -7.67 26.45
C THR A 34 -15.80 -6.63 25.88
N ASN A 35 -16.24 -5.39 25.70
CA ASN A 35 -15.35 -4.31 25.26
C ASN A 35 -14.18 -4.10 26.21
N GLU A 36 -14.39 -4.27 27.52
CA GLU A 36 -13.36 -4.09 28.56
C GLU A 36 -12.36 -5.23 28.61
N THR A 37 -12.80 -6.47 28.37
CA THR A 37 -11.94 -7.67 28.41
C THR A 37 -11.31 -8.03 27.09
N ARG A 38 -11.68 -7.34 26.01
CA ARG A 38 -11.24 -7.66 24.63
C ARG A 38 -9.73 -7.66 24.45
N LEU A 39 -9.03 -6.70 25.03
CA LEU A 39 -7.57 -6.64 25.00
C LEU A 39 -6.95 -7.86 25.70
N MET A 40 -7.46 -8.22 26.88
CA MET A 40 -6.98 -9.39 27.64
C MET A 40 -7.10 -10.68 26.81
N HIS A 41 -8.26 -10.93 26.20
CA HIS A 41 -8.45 -12.11 25.35
C HIS A 41 -7.55 -12.10 24.11
N LEU A 42 -7.27 -10.93 23.51
CA LEU A 42 -6.32 -10.81 22.40
C LEU A 42 -4.89 -11.10 22.84
N LEU A 43 -4.49 -10.71 24.05
CA LEU A 43 -3.17 -11.04 24.62
C LEU A 43 -3.04 -12.54 24.89
N ASP A 44 -4.08 -13.18 25.38
CA ASP A 44 -4.13 -14.65 25.55
C ASP A 44 -3.99 -15.36 24.19
N LEU A 45 -4.70 -14.87 23.17
CA LEU A 45 -4.55 -15.39 21.80
C LEU A 45 -3.14 -15.17 21.24
N LYS A 46 -2.49 -14.02 21.52
CA LYS A 46 -1.10 -13.75 21.14
C LYS A 46 -0.14 -14.78 21.76
N CYS A 47 -0.36 -15.15 23.01
CA CYS A 47 0.44 -16.21 23.68
C CYS A 47 0.25 -17.58 23.03
N LYS A 48 -1.00 -17.93 22.62
CA LYS A 48 -1.31 -19.20 21.97
C LYS A 48 -0.84 -19.26 20.51
N PHE A 49 -0.93 -18.12 19.79
CA PHE A 49 -0.57 -17.98 18.38
C PHE A 49 0.50 -16.91 18.16
N PRO A 50 1.75 -17.09 18.67
CA PRO A 50 2.77 -16.04 18.68
C PRO A 50 3.25 -15.60 17.29
N LYS A 51 2.97 -16.38 16.25
CA LYS A 51 3.33 -16.05 14.87
C LYS A 51 2.23 -15.26 14.14
N SER A 52 1.02 -15.17 14.70
CA SER A 52 -0.09 -14.47 14.04
C SER A 52 0.14 -12.96 14.02
N THR A 53 0.25 -12.43 12.80
CA THR A 53 0.35 -10.98 12.56
C THR A 53 -1.02 -10.30 12.71
N MET A 54 -2.09 -11.01 12.36
CA MET A 54 -3.45 -10.47 12.46
C MET A 54 -3.84 -10.22 13.92
N ILE A 55 -3.55 -11.15 14.85
CA ILE A 55 -3.82 -10.96 16.27
C ILE A 55 -3.05 -9.74 16.80
N ARG A 56 -1.76 -9.61 16.47
CA ARG A 56 -0.96 -8.44 16.86
C ARG A 56 -1.56 -7.13 16.32
N ARG A 57 -2.02 -7.10 15.07
CA ARG A 57 -2.70 -5.94 14.48
C ARG A 57 -4.02 -5.62 15.20
N MET A 58 -4.80 -6.63 15.58
CA MET A 58 -6.04 -6.42 16.32
C MET A 58 -5.78 -5.86 17.73
N ILE A 59 -4.69 -6.26 18.40
CA ILE A 59 -4.25 -5.65 19.65
C ILE A 59 -4.05 -4.14 19.47
N LEU A 60 -3.37 -3.71 18.40
CA LEU A 60 -3.13 -2.29 18.11
C LEU A 60 -4.42 -1.49 17.89
N HIS A 61 -5.48 -2.13 17.40
CA HIS A 61 -6.77 -1.45 17.26
C HIS A 61 -7.48 -1.24 18.58
N VAL A 62 -7.33 -2.16 19.54
CA VAL A 62 -8.03 -2.15 20.84
C VAL A 62 -7.23 -1.40 21.90
N ALA A 63 -5.92 -1.62 21.97
CA ALA A 63 -5.02 -1.00 22.96
C ALA A 63 -5.05 0.53 22.88
N GLN A 64 -4.88 1.20 24.02
CA GLN A 64 -4.90 2.66 24.15
C GLN A 64 -3.68 3.12 24.98
N ASN A 65 -3.32 4.38 24.82
CA ASN A 65 -2.29 5.06 25.64
C ASN A 65 -0.97 4.25 25.78
N ALA A 66 -0.56 3.96 26.99
CA ALA A 66 0.70 3.25 27.28
C ALA A 66 0.72 1.82 26.70
N ASP A 67 -0.38 1.08 26.84
CA ASP A 67 -0.49 -0.28 26.28
C ASP A 67 -0.35 -0.26 24.77
N PHE A 68 -0.97 0.74 24.10
CA PHE A 68 -0.79 0.91 22.67
C PHE A 68 0.67 1.17 22.31
N LYS A 69 1.35 2.10 23.02
CA LYS A 69 2.74 2.46 22.73
C LYS A 69 3.68 1.26 22.87
N GLU A 70 3.47 0.42 23.91
CA GLU A 70 4.24 -0.80 24.13
C GLU A 70 4.06 -1.81 22.98
N HIS A 71 2.81 -2.16 22.68
CA HIS A 71 2.52 -3.15 21.65
C HIS A 71 2.84 -2.65 20.23
N ALA A 72 2.67 -1.35 19.97
CA ALA A 72 3.05 -0.74 18.71
C ALA A 72 4.57 -0.76 18.51
N ARG A 73 5.35 -0.49 19.55
CA ARG A 73 6.82 -0.59 19.52
C ARG A 73 7.25 -2.01 19.13
N GLU A 74 6.76 -3.03 19.84
CA GLU A 74 7.09 -4.43 19.53
C GLU A 74 6.76 -4.78 18.07
N TYR A 75 5.57 -4.36 17.60
CA TYR A 75 5.13 -4.65 16.23
C TYR A 75 5.98 -3.94 15.18
N ILE A 76 6.26 -2.65 15.38
CA ILE A 76 7.03 -1.81 14.46
C ILE A 76 8.49 -2.26 14.38
N GLU A 77 9.15 -2.44 15.52
CA GLU A 77 10.54 -2.91 15.57
C GLU A 77 10.70 -4.27 14.87
N TYR A 78 9.81 -5.21 15.17
CA TYR A 78 9.82 -6.51 14.49
C TYR A 78 9.67 -6.38 12.98
N ALA A 79 8.74 -5.55 12.50
CA ALA A 79 8.49 -5.36 11.08
C ALA A 79 9.66 -4.66 10.37
N LEU A 80 10.27 -3.66 11.00
CA LEU A 80 11.43 -2.93 10.46
C LEU A 80 12.65 -3.84 10.36
N VAL A 81 12.93 -4.65 11.39
CA VAL A 81 14.02 -5.64 11.38
C VAL A 81 13.81 -6.72 10.31
N LYS A 82 12.54 -7.08 10.05
CA LYS A 82 12.18 -8.03 8.99
C LYS A 82 12.06 -7.39 7.61
N ASN A 83 12.32 -6.10 7.48
CA ASN A 83 12.25 -5.36 6.22
C ASN A 83 10.87 -5.46 5.54
N VAL A 84 9.79 -5.30 6.31
CA VAL A 84 8.41 -5.38 5.81
C VAL A 84 8.02 -4.08 5.10
N PRO A 85 7.91 -4.04 3.77
CA PRO A 85 7.65 -2.80 3.03
C PRO A 85 6.20 -2.31 3.17
N SER A 86 5.28 -3.19 3.56
CA SER A 86 3.85 -2.87 3.73
C SER A 86 3.51 -2.28 5.11
N LEU A 87 4.48 -2.11 6.01
CA LEU A 87 4.25 -1.67 7.39
C LEU A 87 3.37 -0.42 7.49
N PHE A 88 3.60 0.57 6.61
CA PHE A 88 2.77 1.78 6.58
C PHE A 88 1.29 1.47 6.28
N LEU A 89 1.02 0.57 5.34
CA LEU A 89 -0.36 0.17 4.98
C LEU A 89 -1.04 -0.56 6.12
N ASP A 90 -0.29 -1.36 6.87
CA ASP A 90 -0.79 -2.10 8.03
C ASP A 90 -1.22 -1.16 9.17
N LEU A 91 -0.47 -0.08 9.40
CA LEU A 91 -0.71 0.86 10.49
C LEU A 91 -1.61 2.05 10.09
N LYS A 92 -1.77 2.32 8.80
CA LYS A 92 -2.52 3.48 8.31
C LYS A 92 -3.94 3.60 8.87
N SER A 93 -4.63 2.49 9.07
CA SER A 93 -6.00 2.48 9.63
C SER A 93 -6.07 3.01 11.07
N LEU A 94 -4.96 2.98 11.81
CA LEU A 94 -4.86 3.49 13.18
C LEU A 94 -4.79 5.02 13.24
N TYR A 95 -4.44 5.68 12.12
CA TYR A 95 -4.28 7.13 12.05
C TYR A 95 -5.59 7.92 12.28
N SER A 96 -6.74 7.27 12.13
CA SER A 96 -8.04 7.86 12.45
C SER A 96 -8.33 7.87 13.96
N GLN A 97 -7.55 7.15 14.76
CA GLN A 97 -7.71 7.10 16.22
C GLN A 97 -6.85 8.17 16.89
N PRO A 98 -7.41 8.95 17.84
CA PRO A 98 -6.69 10.06 18.47
C PRO A 98 -5.36 9.62 19.10
N GLY A 99 -4.30 10.38 18.85
CA GLY A 99 -2.97 10.20 19.45
C GLY A 99 -2.14 9.04 18.89
N LYS A 100 -2.74 8.03 18.23
CA LYS A 100 -2.00 6.86 17.74
C LYS A 100 -1.02 7.20 16.62
N LYS A 101 -1.41 8.11 15.72
CA LYS A 101 -0.53 8.58 14.64
C LYS A 101 0.78 9.15 15.20
N ASP A 102 0.69 10.02 16.21
CA ASP A 102 1.84 10.71 16.77
C ASP A 102 2.74 9.74 17.57
N MET A 103 2.14 8.80 18.31
CA MET A 103 2.88 7.73 18.98
C MET A 103 3.62 6.81 18.00
N ILE A 104 3.01 6.48 16.86
CA ILE A 104 3.67 5.68 15.80
C ILE A 104 4.83 6.46 15.19
N GLU A 105 4.65 7.77 14.88
CA GLU A 105 5.71 8.63 14.36
C GLU A 105 6.90 8.65 15.33
N GLU A 106 6.63 8.88 16.63
CA GLU A 106 7.64 8.90 17.68
C GLU A 106 8.45 7.58 17.74
N ILE A 107 7.77 6.43 17.73
CA ILE A 107 8.42 5.12 17.78
C ILE A 107 9.32 4.90 16.56
N VAL A 108 8.86 5.25 15.36
CA VAL A 108 9.66 5.04 14.13
C VAL A 108 10.85 6.00 14.08
N GLU A 109 10.69 7.26 14.53
CA GLU A 109 11.81 8.21 14.64
C GLU A 109 12.84 7.75 15.67
N GLU A 110 12.42 7.21 16.82
CA GLU A 110 13.34 6.60 17.81
C GLU A 110 14.11 5.43 17.18
N CYS A 111 13.43 4.54 16.43
CA CYS A 111 14.08 3.44 15.72
C CYS A 111 15.09 3.96 14.69
N ARG A 112 14.73 4.98 13.92
CA ARG A 112 15.60 5.60 12.92
C ARG A 112 16.87 6.17 13.57
N ILE A 113 16.74 6.89 14.68
CA ILE A 113 17.88 7.48 15.40
C ILE A 113 18.78 6.37 15.97
N ARG A 114 18.19 5.36 16.60
CA ARG A 114 18.94 4.24 17.21
C ARG A 114 19.73 3.42 16.17
N TRP A 115 19.21 3.26 14.97
CA TRP A 115 19.84 2.46 13.91
C TRP A 115 20.57 3.29 12.86
N ASP A 116 20.74 4.60 13.10
CA ASP A 116 21.51 5.48 12.21
C ASP A 116 22.99 5.03 12.19
N PRO A 117 23.54 4.63 11.04
CA PRO A 117 24.89 4.12 10.94
C PRO A 117 25.98 5.15 11.28
N GLN A 118 25.63 6.46 11.32
CA GLN A 118 26.57 7.54 11.65
C GLN A 118 26.59 7.87 13.15
N THR A 119 25.48 7.67 13.86
CA THR A 119 25.31 8.13 15.24
C THR A 119 24.77 7.05 16.18
N GLY A 120 24.27 5.94 15.65
CA GLY A 120 23.72 4.83 16.42
C GLY A 120 24.78 3.96 17.08
N ASP A 121 24.41 3.27 18.16
CA ASP A 121 25.28 2.27 18.80
C ASP A 121 25.46 1.07 17.86
N GLU A 122 26.73 0.69 17.60
CA GLU A 122 27.04 -0.48 16.80
C GLU A 122 26.42 -1.74 17.44
N GLY A 123 25.41 -2.33 16.80
CA GLY A 123 24.98 -3.69 17.13
C GLY A 123 23.50 -3.96 17.32
N ASP A 124 22.61 -2.97 17.33
CA ASP A 124 21.21 -3.18 17.76
C ASP A 124 20.22 -3.51 16.63
N GLY A 125 20.66 -3.72 15.40
CA GLY A 125 19.79 -4.14 14.29
C GLY A 125 20.50 -4.28 12.95
N PRO A 126 19.85 -4.96 11.97
CA PRO A 126 20.38 -5.04 10.62
C PRO A 126 20.50 -3.63 10.00
N PRO A 127 21.56 -3.34 9.22
CA PRO A 127 21.75 -2.04 8.56
C PRO A 127 20.56 -1.61 7.69
N SER A 128 19.81 -2.57 7.16
CA SER A 128 18.58 -2.34 6.39
C SER A 128 17.43 -1.76 7.22
N SER A 129 17.39 -2.01 8.53
CA SER A 129 16.31 -1.51 9.41
C SER A 129 16.20 0.02 9.42
N TYR A 130 17.35 0.70 9.37
CA TYR A 130 17.41 2.16 9.23
C TYR A 130 16.73 2.64 7.95
N LEU A 131 17.03 1.99 6.80
CA LEU A 131 16.43 2.32 5.52
C LEU A 131 14.92 2.11 5.52
N TYR A 132 14.45 1.01 6.14
CA TYR A 132 13.02 0.74 6.26
C TYR A 132 12.30 1.68 7.22
N ALA A 133 12.95 2.17 8.27
CA ALA A 133 12.42 3.23 9.12
C ALA A 133 12.25 4.54 8.33
N MET A 134 13.25 4.96 7.56
CA MET A 134 13.14 6.12 6.67
C MET A 134 12.08 5.91 5.59
N TYR A 135 11.96 4.71 5.02
CA TYR A 135 10.93 4.39 4.02
C TYR A 135 9.52 4.51 4.61
N TYR A 136 9.32 4.04 5.83
CA TYR A 136 8.07 4.24 6.56
C TYR A 136 7.77 5.73 6.75
N LEU A 137 8.75 6.51 7.22
CA LEU A 137 8.60 7.95 7.45
C LEU A 137 8.30 8.72 6.15
N ALA A 138 8.91 8.32 5.03
CA ALA A 138 8.56 8.90 3.72
C ALA A 138 7.08 8.69 3.37
N HIS A 139 6.54 7.51 3.63
CA HIS A 139 5.12 7.24 3.46
C HIS A 139 4.24 8.01 4.44
N HIS A 140 4.64 8.07 5.71
CA HIS A 140 3.95 8.79 6.77
C HIS A 140 3.83 10.28 6.43
N TYR A 141 4.97 10.94 6.11
CA TYR A 141 4.98 12.37 5.77
C TYR A 141 4.26 12.66 4.46
N SER A 142 4.34 11.78 3.49
CA SER A 142 3.54 11.88 2.25
C SER A 142 2.03 11.81 2.54
N TYR A 143 1.62 10.98 3.48
CA TYR A 143 0.21 10.82 3.85
C TYR A 143 -0.31 12.00 4.65
N THR A 144 0.52 12.55 5.54
CA THR A 144 0.18 13.72 6.38
C THR A 144 0.36 15.07 5.66
N GLY A 145 0.74 15.07 4.37
CA GLY A 145 0.87 16.28 3.54
C GLY A 145 2.19 17.04 3.73
N GLN A 146 3.15 16.48 4.47
CA GLN A 146 4.47 17.08 4.68
C GLN A 146 5.43 16.67 3.55
N THR A 147 5.17 17.14 2.33
CA THR A 147 5.86 16.72 1.11
C THR A 147 7.37 16.88 1.19
N SER A 148 7.87 18.01 1.70
CA SER A 148 9.32 18.27 1.78
C SER A 148 10.04 17.26 2.67
N ARG A 149 9.45 16.89 3.82
CA ARG A 149 10.00 15.85 4.70
C ARG A 149 9.95 14.47 4.02
N ALA A 150 8.84 14.14 3.34
CA ALA A 150 8.72 12.89 2.61
C ALA A 150 9.79 12.76 1.52
N LEU A 151 10.04 13.82 0.76
CA LEU A 151 11.09 13.85 -0.27
C LEU A 151 12.48 13.74 0.33
N LEU A 152 12.77 14.44 1.43
CA LEU A 152 14.04 14.33 2.13
C LEU A 152 14.39 12.88 2.45
N TYR A 153 13.47 12.14 3.06
CA TYR A 153 13.69 10.74 3.42
C TYR A 153 13.82 9.84 2.18
N ILE A 154 12.92 9.96 1.21
CA ILE A 154 12.96 9.06 0.05
C ILE A 154 14.19 9.32 -0.83
N ASP A 155 14.60 10.57 -1.02
CA ASP A 155 15.78 10.92 -1.81
C ASP A 155 17.07 10.42 -1.12
N SER A 156 17.14 10.49 0.22
CA SER A 156 18.25 9.93 0.99
C SER A 156 18.37 8.41 0.80
N ILE A 157 17.25 7.68 0.81
CA ILE A 157 17.27 6.23 0.58
C ILE A 157 17.67 5.91 -0.86
N ILE A 158 17.20 6.67 -1.84
CA ILE A 158 17.57 6.50 -3.25
C ILE A 158 19.07 6.71 -3.46
N GLN A 159 19.68 7.69 -2.80
CA GLN A 159 21.13 7.89 -2.84
C GLN A 159 21.89 6.68 -2.33
N HIS A 160 21.38 6.02 -1.29
CA HIS A 160 21.97 4.80 -0.74
C HIS A 160 21.71 3.55 -1.61
N THR A 161 20.51 3.43 -2.17
CA THR A 161 20.08 2.25 -2.94
C THR A 161 19.37 2.67 -4.23
N PRO A 162 20.12 3.19 -5.23
CA PRO A 162 19.54 3.79 -6.45
C PRO A 162 18.90 2.77 -7.39
N SER A 163 19.23 1.49 -7.27
CA SER A 163 18.76 0.42 -8.16
C SER A 163 17.40 -0.20 -7.79
N MET A 164 16.72 0.34 -6.76
CA MET A 164 15.46 -0.23 -6.26
C MET A 164 14.25 0.53 -6.84
N PRO A 165 13.48 -0.06 -7.79
CA PRO A 165 12.39 0.62 -8.48
C PRO A 165 11.29 1.14 -7.54
N GLU A 166 11.02 0.44 -6.42
CA GLU A 166 10.00 0.77 -5.43
C GLU A 166 10.24 2.14 -4.78
N LEU A 167 11.50 2.55 -4.64
CA LEU A 167 11.87 3.84 -4.08
C LEU A 167 11.50 4.97 -5.05
N HIS A 168 11.85 4.82 -6.33
CA HIS A 168 11.49 5.77 -7.39
C HIS A 168 9.97 5.85 -7.59
N MET A 169 9.26 4.70 -7.52
CA MET A 169 7.79 4.69 -7.51
C MET A 169 7.21 5.45 -6.32
N THR A 170 7.83 5.32 -5.16
CA THR A 170 7.37 6.02 -3.95
C THR A 170 7.62 7.52 -4.09
N ARG A 171 8.79 7.93 -4.60
CA ARG A 171 9.09 9.32 -4.95
C ARG A 171 8.05 9.90 -5.91
N ALA A 172 7.77 9.17 -7.01
CA ALA A 172 6.73 9.56 -7.97
C ALA A 172 5.36 9.73 -7.32
N ARG A 173 5.00 8.85 -6.37
CA ARG A 173 3.74 8.93 -5.62
C ARG A 173 3.69 10.16 -4.71
N VAL A 174 4.79 10.51 -4.04
CA VAL A 174 4.91 11.71 -3.21
C VAL A 174 4.71 12.95 -4.06
N LEU A 175 5.46 13.08 -5.16
CA LEU A 175 5.38 14.20 -6.10
C LEU A 175 3.97 14.36 -6.70
N LYS A 176 3.35 13.25 -7.11
CA LYS A 176 1.98 13.26 -7.62
C LYS A 176 0.97 13.80 -6.59
N ARG A 177 1.10 13.41 -5.32
CA ARG A 177 0.22 13.90 -4.25
C ARG A 177 0.41 15.38 -3.97
N ALA A 178 1.62 15.88 -4.20
CA ALA A 178 1.96 17.29 -4.10
C ALA A 178 1.51 18.12 -5.31
N GLY A 179 0.97 17.50 -6.37
CA GLY A 179 0.55 18.17 -7.60
C GLY A 179 1.68 18.41 -8.61
N ALA A 180 2.91 17.97 -8.34
CA ALA A 180 4.05 18.09 -9.24
C ALA A 180 4.04 16.92 -10.26
N TYR A 181 3.08 16.96 -11.21
CA TYR A 181 2.79 15.82 -12.08
C TYR A 181 3.90 15.51 -13.08
N GLU A 182 4.59 16.54 -13.62
CA GLU A 182 5.72 16.36 -14.53
C GLU A 182 6.88 15.66 -13.83
N ALA A 183 7.31 16.16 -12.68
CA ALA A 183 8.36 15.54 -11.88
C ALA A 183 7.97 14.13 -11.39
N ALA A 184 6.68 13.90 -11.15
CA ALA A 184 6.17 12.58 -10.81
C ALA A 184 6.26 11.61 -11.98
N ALA A 185 6.02 12.07 -13.22
CA ALA A 185 6.16 11.25 -14.42
C ALA A 185 7.63 10.91 -14.68
N ASP A 186 8.55 11.86 -14.48
CA ASP A 186 9.99 11.62 -14.61
C ASP A 186 10.47 10.59 -13.59
N ALA A 187 10.11 10.73 -12.31
CA ALA A 187 10.47 9.76 -11.27
C ALA A 187 9.86 8.36 -11.52
N MET A 188 8.68 8.29 -12.17
CA MET A 188 8.09 7.01 -12.55
C MET A 188 8.80 6.38 -13.75
N GLU A 189 9.32 7.20 -14.68
CA GLU A 189 10.16 6.74 -15.77
C GLU A 189 11.50 6.21 -15.25
N ASP A 190 12.12 6.86 -14.27
CA ASP A 190 13.32 6.36 -13.60
C ASP A 190 13.09 4.95 -13.05
N ALA A 191 11.95 4.73 -12.36
CA ALA A 191 11.59 3.40 -11.87
C ALA A 191 11.47 2.36 -13.00
N ARG A 192 10.82 2.74 -14.12
CA ARG A 192 10.63 1.85 -15.27
C ARG A 192 11.94 1.49 -15.95
N LEU A 193 12.89 2.41 -16.01
CA LEU A 193 14.19 2.18 -16.64
C LEU A 193 15.06 1.20 -15.84
N LEU A 194 14.83 1.06 -14.54
CA LEU A 194 15.54 0.08 -13.71
C LEU A 194 15.09 -1.37 -13.99
N ASP A 195 13.83 -1.57 -14.39
CA ASP A 195 13.32 -2.87 -14.81
C ASP A 195 12.38 -2.73 -16.01
N GLY A 196 12.96 -2.77 -17.19
CA GLY A 196 12.23 -2.66 -18.46
C GLY A 196 11.35 -3.86 -18.81
N GLN A 197 11.47 -4.97 -18.08
CA GLN A 197 10.66 -6.18 -18.27
C GLN A 197 9.42 -6.20 -17.36
N ASP A 198 9.38 -5.35 -16.35
CA ASP A 198 8.21 -5.27 -15.47
C ASP A 198 7.04 -4.54 -16.15
N ARG A 199 6.01 -5.33 -16.46
CA ARG A 199 4.74 -4.82 -17.02
C ARG A 199 4.03 -3.81 -16.11
N TYR A 200 4.13 -3.99 -14.79
CA TYR A 200 3.49 -3.09 -13.84
C TYR A 200 4.13 -1.70 -13.86
N LEU A 201 5.48 -1.63 -13.83
CA LEU A 201 6.22 -0.36 -13.94
C LEU A 201 5.90 0.35 -15.25
N ASN A 202 5.88 -0.39 -16.36
CA ASN A 202 5.55 0.16 -17.67
C ASN A 202 4.14 0.75 -17.72
N THR A 203 3.14 0.02 -17.19
CA THR A 203 1.76 0.48 -17.12
C THR A 203 1.62 1.71 -16.23
N LYS A 204 2.34 1.75 -15.10
CA LYS A 204 2.34 2.92 -14.21
C LYS A 204 3.00 4.14 -14.86
N ALA A 205 4.12 3.98 -15.57
CA ALA A 205 4.77 5.07 -16.30
C ALA A 205 3.83 5.65 -17.36
N ALA A 206 3.18 4.81 -18.15
CA ALA A 206 2.17 5.24 -19.12
C ALA A 206 1.02 6.02 -18.46
N LYS A 207 0.52 5.57 -17.30
CA LYS A 207 -0.53 6.27 -16.54
C LYS A 207 -0.09 7.66 -16.08
N TYR A 208 1.17 7.83 -15.64
CA TYR A 208 1.70 9.13 -15.24
C TYR A 208 1.85 10.08 -16.43
N LEU A 209 2.27 9.56 -17.60
CA LEU A 209 2.30 10.33 -18.86
C LEU A 209 0.90 10.81 -19.27
N LEU A 210 -0.12 9.97 -19.16
CA LEU A 210 -1.51 10.37 -19.44
C LEU A 210 -1.96 11.52 -18.53
N ARG A 211 -1.53 11.56 -17.27
CA ARG A 211 -1.89 12.64 -16.33
C ARG A 211 -1.31 13.99 -16.70
N ILE A 212 -0.18 14.00 -17.41
CA ILE A 212 0.42 15.21 -18.00
C ILE A 212 0.06 15.39 -19.49
N ASN A 213 -0.98 14.71 -19.95
CA ASN A 213 -1.56 14.79 -21.29
C ASN A 213 -0.62 14.35 -22.43
N LYS A 214 0.44 13.59 -22.15
CA LYS A 214 1.37 13.02 -23.14
C LYS A 214 0.85 11.69 -23.66
N VAL A 215 -0.29 11.73 -24.37
CA VAL A 215 -1.04 10.56 -24.83
C VAL A 215 -0.21 9.69 -25.78
N GLU A 216 0.50 10.30 -26.72
CA GLU A 216 1.29 9.63 -27.73
C GLU A 216 2.51 8.92 -27.11
N GLU A 217 3.16 9.52 -26.11
CA GLU A 217 4.25 8.90 -25.38
C GLU A 217 3.76 7.73 -24.52
N ALA A 218 2.61 7.88 -23.87
CA ALA A 218 1.96 6.81 -23.15
C ALA A 218 1.62 5.61 -24.04
N ALA A 219 1.08 5.86 -25.22
CA ALA A 219 0.78 4.82 -26.21
C ALA A 219 2.03 4.04 -26.64
N LYS A 220 3.16 4.73 -26.86
CA LYS A 220 4.45 4.08 -27.16
C LYS A 220 4.92 3.15 -26.03
N LYS A 221 4.76 3.56 -24.77
CA LYS A 221 5.10 2.70 -23.61
C LYS A 221 4.20 1.47 -23.56
N LEU A 222 2.91 1.64 -23.75
CA LEU A 222 1.93 0.53 -23.71
C LEU A 222 2.17 -0.47 -24.84
N LYS A 223 2.60 -0.01 -26.01
CA LYS A 223 2.89 -0.86 -27.17
C LYS A 223 3.95 -1.92 -26.87
N LEU A 224 4.82 -1.71 -25.89
CA LEU A 224 5.84 -2.69 -25.50
C LEU A 224 5.23 -4.00 -24.93
N PHE A 225 4.02 -3.96 -24.40
CA PHE A 225 3.35 -5.10 -23.74
C PHE A 225 1.97 -5.42 -24.35
N THR A 226 1.64 -4.83 -25.48
CA THR A 226 0.46 -5.14 -26.29
C THR A 226 0.83 -5.84 -27.56
N ARG A 227 -0.15 -6.38 -28.28
CA ARG A 227 0.09 -7.08 -29.55
C ARG A 227 0.76 -6.15 -30.57
N PRO A 228 1.86 -6.58 -31.18
CA PRO A 228 2.65 -5.75 -32.09
C PRO A 228 1.95 -5.42 -33.41
N ASP A 229 0.99 -6.25 -33.81
CA ASP A 229 0.19 -6.11 -35.03
C ASP A 229 -0.89 -5.01 -34.93
N LEU A 230 -1.19 -4.55 -33.71
CA LEU A 230 -2.16 -3.49 -33.50
C LEU A 230 -1.50 -2.10 -33.58
N GLU A 231 -2.07 -1.23 -34.40
CA GLU A 231 -1.63 0.15 -34.52
C GLU A 231 -1.92 0.95 -33.24
N ASP A 232 -3.14 0.81 -32.72
CA ASP A 232 -3.58 1.43 -31.46
C ASP A 232 -3.52 0.40 -30.31
N PRO A 233 -2.57 0.55 -29.35
CA PRO A 233 -2.45 -0.37 -28.23
C PRO A 233 -3.66 -0.37 -27.30
N VAL A 234 -4.49 0.67 -27.34
CA VAL A 234 -5.70 0.76 -26.51
C VAL A 234 -6.74 -0.28 -26.92
N VAL A 235 -6.76 -0.71 -28.18
CA VAL A 235 -7.65 -1.79 -28.63
C VAL A 235 -7.37 -3.09 -27.87
N ASP A 236 -6.11 -3.41 -27.64
CA ASP A 236 -5.71 -4.59 -26.88
C ASP A 236 -6.04 -4.43 -25.38
N LEU A 237 -5.85 -3.23 -24.83
CA LEU A 237 -6.22 -2.92 -23.45
C LEU A 237 -7.72 -3.07 -23.21
N VAL A 238 -8.56 -2.71 -24.18
CA VAL A 238 -10.02 -2.91 -24.12
C VAL A 238 -10.34 -4.42 -24.05
N GLN A 239 -9.69 -5.22 -24.90
CA GLN A 239 -9.86 -6.68 -24.87
C GLN A 239 -9.37 -7.32 -23.58
N MET A 240 -8.30 -6.78 -22.99
CA MET A 240 -7.79 -7.21 -21.68
C MET A 240 -8.58 -6.64 -20.49
N GLN A 241 -9.64 -5.87 -20.73
CA GLN A 241 -10.47 -5.23 -19.70
C GLN A 241 -9.69 -4.30 -18.76
N ALA A 242 -8.68 -3.61 -19.27
CA ALA A 242 -7.85 -2.67 -18.51
C ALA A 242 -8.60 -1.35 -18.26
N VAL A 243 -9.78 -1.41 -17.63
CA VAL A 243 -10.73 -0.30 -17.48
C VAL A 243 -10.07 0.93 -16.87
N GLU A 244 -9.31 0.78 -15.79
CA GLU A 244 -8.61 1.89 -15.13
C GLU A 244 -7.73 2.68 -16.12
N HIS A 245 -7.06 1.98 -17.02
CA HIS A 245 -6.18 2.58 -18.00
C HIS A 245 -6.94 3.33 -19.09
N ILE A 246 -8.06 2.76 -19.54
CA ILE A 246 -8.94 3.38 -20.56
C ILE A 246 -9.59 4.65 -19.99
N VAL A 247 -9.96 4.65 -18.69
CA VAL A 247 -10.45 5.85 -17.98
C VAL A 247 -9.39 6.96 -18.01
N GLU A 248 -8.15 6.67 -17.63
CA GLU A 248 -7.08 7.67 -17.66
C GLU A 248 -6.82 8.24 -19.07
N HIS A 249 -6.97 7.40 -20.12
CA HIS A 249 -6.94 7.86 -21.52
C HIS A 249 -8.08 8.82 -21.84
N ALA A 250 -9.31 8.46 -21.46
CA ALA A 250 -10.47 9.32 -21.69
C ALA A 250 -10.30 10.68 -20.98
N GLU A 251 -9.84 10.66 -19.72
CA GLU A 251 -9.57 11.89 -18.95
C GLU A 251 -8.48 12.75 -19.59
N ALA A 252 -7.39 12.15 -20.12
CA ALA A 252 -6.35 12.88 -20.83
C ALA A 252 -6.89 13.57 -22.08
N HIS A 253 -7.72 12.89 -22.88
CA HIS A 253 -8.37 13.48 -24.05
C HIS A 253 -9.33 14.62 -23.66
N VAL A 254 -10.08 14.49 -22.54
CA VAL A 254 -10.92 15.59 -22.04
C VAL A 254 -10.07 16.82 -21.69
N ARG A 255 -8.95 16.63 -20.98
CA ARG A 255 -8.05 17.74 -20.63
C ARG A 255 -7.41 18.42 -21.85
N ARG A 256 -7.25 17.68 -22.96
CA ARG A 256 -6.76 18.21 -24.25
C ARG A 256 -7.85 18.84 -25.10
N GLY A 257 -9.14 18.76 -24.69
CA GLY A 257 -10.27 19.23 -25.50
C GLY A 257 -10.66 18.29 -26.65
N GLU A 258 -10.13 17.11 -26.70
CA GLU A 258 -10.35 16.10 -27.76
C GLU A 258 -11.58 15.23 -27.41
N TYR A 259 -12.75 15.87 -27.32
CA TYR A 259 -13.97 15.24 -26.80
C TYR A 259 -14.44 14.02 -27.60
N ALA A 260 -14.23 14.00 -28.92
CA ALA A 260 -14.59 12.86 -29.76
C ALA A 260 -13.79 11.61 -29.37
N MET A 261 -12.49 11.76 -29.10
CA MET A 261 -11.64 10.65 -28.65
C MET A 261 -11.99 10.22 -27.22
N ALA A 262 -12.27 11.18 -26.33
CA ALA A 262 -12.74 10.88 -24.97
C ALA A 262 -14.03 10.05 -24.99
N LEU A 263 -15.03 10.44 -25.80
CA LEU A 263 -16.29 9.70 -25.98
C LEU A 263 -16.05 8.29 -26.54
N LYS A 264 -15.14 8.13 -27.49
CA LYS A 264 -14.75 6.81 -28.01
C LYS A 264 -14.25 5.91 -26.88
N ARG A 265 -13.34 6.39 -26.02
CA ARG A 265 -12.81 5.62 -24.89
C ARG A 265 -13.89 5.28 -23.85
N ILE A 266 -14.80 6.20 -23.55
CA ILE A 266 -15.93 5.95 -22.65
C ILE A 266 -16.85 4.88 -23.24
N HIS A 267 -17.10 4.93 -24.56
CA HIS A 267 -17.90 3.91 -25.24
C HIS A 267 -17.22 2.52 -25.18
N ASP A 268 -15.91 2.45 -25.33
CA ASP A 268 -15.14 1.21 -25.18
C ASP A 268 -15.33 0.60 -23.77
N ILE A 269 -15.28 1.43 -22.71
CA ILE A 269 -15.56 1.00 -21.33
C ILE A 269 -16.99 0.48 -21.19
N HIS A 270 -17.95 1.26 -21.67
CA HIS A 270 -19.36 0.90 -21.56
C HIS A 270 -19.65 -0.44 -22.27
N LYS A 271 -19.12 -0.63 -23.47
CA LYS A 271 -19.25 -1.90 -24.21
C LYS A 271 -18.64 -3.07 -23.44
N THR A 272 -17.45 -2.89 -22.84
CA THR A 272 -16.79 -3.92 -22.04
C THR A 272 -17.61 -4.28 -20.81
N CYS A 273 -18.10 -3.30 -20.06
CA CYS A 273 -18.92 -3.52 -18.87
C CYS A 273 -20.22 -4.26 -19.21
N LEU A 274 -20.93 -3.84 -20.26
CA LEU A 274 -22.19 -4.48 -20.65
C LEU A 274 -22.02 -5.89 -21.16
N LEU A 275 -20.91 -6.18 -21.86
CA LEU A 275 -20.63 -7.52 -22.38
C LEU A 275 -20.52 -8.56 -21.27
N TYR A 276 -19.94 -8.19 -20.12
CA TYR A 276 -19.65 -9.11 -19.01
C TYR A 276 -20.68 -9.04 -17.87
N THR A 277 -21.50 -8.00 -17.81
CA THR A 277 -22.53 -7.84 -16.77
C THR A 277 -23.94 -8.14 -17.25
N SER A 278 -24.16 -8.23 -18.58
CA SER A 278 -25.43 -8.65 -19.13
C SER A 278 -25.67 -10.14 -18.83
N PRO A 279 -26.88 -10.52 -18.38
CA PRO A 279 -27.21 -11.93 -18.27
C PRO A 279 -27.06 -12.59 -19.65
N SER A 280 -26.38 -13.75 -19.68
CA SER A 280 -26.24 -14.53 -20.91
C SER A 280 -27.63 -14.73 -21.54
N PRO A 281 -27.81 -14.48 -22.82
CA PRO A 281 -29.08 -14.81 -23.48
C PRO A 281 -29.30 -16.33 -23.30
N ARG A 282 -30.41 -16.68 -22.65
CA ARG A 282 -30.84 -18.06 -22.48
C ARG A 282 -31.35 -18.61 -23.80
#